data_10e7b24d48196b5a5fd2e94db0383863
#
_entry.id   10e7b24d48196b5a5fd2e94db0383863
#
_cell.length_a   1.000
_cell.length_b   1.000
_cell.length_c   1.000
_cell.angle_alpha   90.00
_cell.angle_beta   90.00
_cell.angle_gamma   90.00
#
_symmetry.space_group_name_H-M   'P 1'
#
loop_
_entity.id
_entity.type
_entity.pdbx_description
1 polymer ?
#
loop_
_entity_poly.entity_id
_entity_poly.type
_entity_poly.pdbx_seq_one_letter_code
_entity_poly.pdbx_strand_id
1 'polypeptide(L)'
;MFLWEKGRQEGAFLSALVAVAATSRRRFPDRKAVSDREAFERFVSAAHTVRLSVEYRGEAHPIEHVLYKWLRCELVHEGEVPVDIAFMPDDHPGALSVRAGGAPEFVLKLSHGWLHHLVGAVVSAPENGALFKSWRP
;
A
#
# COMPACT_ATOMS: atom_id res chain seq x y z
N MET A 1 18.73 -2.40 -16.69
CA MET A 1 18.42 -1.14 -15.98
C MET A 1 16.94 -1.02 -15.68
N PHE A 2 16.11 -1.00 -16.70
CA PHE A 2 14.67 -0.84 -16.53
C PHE A 2 14.03 -1.96 -15.69
N LEU A 3 14.34 -3.23 -15.97
CA LEU A 3 13.80 -4.37 -15.24
C LEU A 3 14.29 -4.39 -13.79
N TRP A 4 15.52 -3.95 -13.56
CA TRP A 4 16.08 -3.92 -12.23
C TRP A 4 15.41 -2.84 -11.35
N GLU A 5 15.14 -1.67 -11.93
CA GLU A 5 14.42 -0.61 -11.23
C GLU A 5 13.00 -1.03 -10.90
N LYS A 6 12.31 -1.71 -11.83
CA LYS A 6 10.96 -2.24 -11.58
C LYS A 6 10.99 -3.25 -10.43
N GLY A 7 11.94 -4.16 -10.42
CA GLY A 7 12.09 -5.14 -9.34
C GLY A 7 12.36 -4.49 -7.98
N ARG A 8 13.15 -3.41 -7.95
CA ARG A 8 13.40 -2.66 -6.72
C ARG A 8 12.13 -1.98 -6.20
N GLN A 9 11.33 -1.38 -7.10
CA GLN A 9 10.08 -0.75 -6.72
C GLN A 9 9.10 -1.76 -6.16
N GLU A 10 8.93 -2.89 -6.83
CA GLU A 10 8.06 -3.97 -6.35
C GLU A 10 8.51 -4.51 -5.01
N GLY A 11 9.82 -4.74 -4.82
CA GLY A 11 10.38 -5.19 -3.56
C GLY A 11 10.20 -4.19 -2.43
N ALA A 12 10.36 -2.90 -2.71
CA ALA A 12 10.13 -1.84 -1.73
C ALA A 12 8.67 -1.77 -1.31
N PHE A 13 7.74 -1.84 -2.26
CA PHE A 13 6.31 -1.88 -1.95
C PHE A 13 5.93 -3.14 -1.18
N LEU A 14 6.47 -4.30 -1.55
CA LEU A 14 6.23 -5.53 -0.82
C LEU A 14 6.66 -5.39 0.64
N SER A 15 7.87 -4.88 0.88
CA SER A 15 8.39 -4.68 2.24
C SER A 15 7.51 -3.72 3.05
N ALA A 16 7.08 -2.63 2.43
CA ALA A 16 6.18 -1.66 3.07
C ALA A 16 4.83 -2.29 3.41
N LEU A 17 4.25 -3.05 2.49
CA LEU A 17 2.95 -3.69 2.70
C LEU A 17 3.01 -4.77 3.77
N VAL A 18 4.10 -5.53 3.85
CA VAL A 18 4.31 -6.52 4.93
C VAL A 18 4.44 -5.80 6.27
N ALA A 19 5.17 -4.68 6.32
CA ALA A 19 5.30 -3.88 7.54
C ALA A 19 3.97 -3.29 7.98
N VAL A 20 3.16 -2.82 7.03
CA VAL A 20 1.78 -2.33 7.30
C VAL A 20 0.93 -3.46 7.89
N ALA A 21 0.99 -4.65 7.30
CA ALA A 21 0.23 -5.80 7.81
C ALA A 21 0.63 -6.15 9.24
N ALA A 22 1.92 -6.20 9.53
CA ALA A 22 2.42 -6.49 10.88
C ALA A 22 1.99 -5.42 11.88
N THR A 23 2.09 -4.15 11.52
CA THR A 23 1.69 -3.02 12.39
C THR A 23 0.19 -3.03 12.64
N SER A 24 -0.60 -3.33 11.60
CA SER A 24 -2.06 -3.41 11.74
C SER A 24 -2.48 -4.50 12.74
N ARG A 25 -1.78 -5.63 12.78
CA ARG A 25 -2.06 -6.68 13.77
C ARG A 25 -1.68 -6.26 15.19
N ARG A 26 -0.67 -5.42 15.35
CA ARG A 26 -0.34 -4.86 16.67
C ARG A 26 -1.42 -3.91 17.18
N ARG A 27 -2.03 -3.15 16.26
CA ARG A 27 -3.14 -2.25 16.60
C ARG A 27 -4.42 -3.00 16.90
N PHE A 28 -4.68 -4.09 16.18
CA PHE A 28 -5.89 -4.91 16.29
C PHE A 28 -5.47 -6.37 16.54
N PRO A 29 -5.04 -6.72 17.78
CA PRO A 29 -4.45 -8.04 18.04
C PRO A 29 -5.46 -9.19 18.09
N ASP A 30 -6.73 -8.91 18.31
CA ASP A 30 -7.76 -9.94 18.40
C ASP A 30 -8.21 -10.40 17.01
N ARG A 31 -7.67 -11.52 16.56
CA ARG A 31 -7.98 -12.09 15.24
C ARG A 31 -9.41 -12.60 15.11
N LYS A 32 -10.09 -12.87 16.22
CA LYS A 32 -11.49 -13.29 16.21
C LYS A 32 -12.41 -12.12 15.96
N ALA A 33 -12.07 -10.95 16.51
CA ALA A 33 -12.88 -9.72 16.34
C ALA A 33 -12.57 -9.01 15.04
N VAL A 34 -11.30 -8.99 14.61
CA VAL A 34 -10.85 -8.24 13.44
C VAL A 34 -9.95 -9.15 12.57
N SER A 35 -10.38 -9.39 11.34
CA SER A 35 -9.60 -10.18 10.38
C SER A 35 -8.33 -9.45 9.94
N ASP A 36 -7.39 -10.16 9.34
CA ASP A 36 -6.17 -9.56 8.81
C ASP A 36 -6.48 -8.47 7.77
N ARG A 37 -7.44 -8.74 6.88
CA ARG A 37 -7.89 -7.75 5.89
C ARG A 37 -8.47 -6.50 6.56
N GLU A 38 -9.37 -6.69 7.50
CA GLU A 38 -10.01 -5.57 8.20
C GLU A 38 -8.99 -4.75 8.98
N ALA A 39 -8.06 -5.40 9.67
CA ALA A 39 -6.99 -4.72 10.39
C ALA A 39 -6.13 -3.88 9.45
N PHE A 40 -5.71 -4.45 8.32
CA PHE A 40 -4.93 -3.77 7.31
C PHE A 40 -5.67 -2.55 6.76
N GLU A 41 -6.91 -2.75 6.32
CA GLU A 41 -7.72 -1.68 5.73
C GLU A 41 -8.00 -0.55 6.72
N ARG A 42 -8.30 -0.87 7.98
CA ARG A 42 -8.52 0.14 9.02
C ARG A 42 -7.24 0.93 9.31
N PHE A 43 -6.09 0.26 9.37
CA PHE A 43 -4.82 0.93 9.61
C PHE A 43 -4.49 1.92 8.48
N VAL A 44 -4.59 1.48 7.23
CA VAL A 44 -4.30 2.32 6.07
C VAL A 44 -5.30 3.47 5.98
N SER A 45 -6.59 3.19 6.17
CA SER A 45 -7.64 4.22 6.13
C SER A 45 -7.42 5.30 7.18
N ALA A 46 -6.98 4.94 8.38
CA ALA A 46 -6.69 5.89 9.45
C ALA A 46 -5.50 6.80 9.14
N ALA A 47 -4.59 6.36 8.25
CA ALA A 47 -3.43 7.15 7.84
C ALA A 47 -3.78 8.22 6.80
N HIS A 48 -4.98 8.16 6.19
CA HIS A 48 -5.44 9.14 5.22
C HIS A 48 -6.31 10.19 5.89
N THR A 49 -6.19 11.45 5.44
CA THR A 49 -7.10 12.52 5.85
C THR A 49 -8.35 12.57 4.97
N VAL A 50 -8.30 11.97 3.78
CA VAL A 50 -9.39 11.95 2.81
C VAL A 50 -9.62 10.51 2.35
N ARG A 51 -10.90 10.13 2.25
CA ARG A 51 -11.26 8.84 1.68
C ARG A 51 -11.07 8.85 0.17
N LEU A 52 -10.36 7.88 -0.34
CA LEU A 52 -10.09 7.75 -1.76
C LEU A 52 -10.65 6.41 -2.26
N SER A 53 -11.53 6.49 -3.26
CA SER A 53 -12.01 5.33 -3.98
C SER A 53 -11.47 5.36 -5.40
N VAL A 54 -11.10 4.22 -5.92
CA VAL A 54 -10.56 4.09 -7.28
C VAL A 54 -11.35 3.05 -8.06
N GLU A 55 -11.44 3.25 -9.36
CA GLU A 55 -12.01 2.25 -10.25
C GLU A 55 -10.91 1.26 -10.63
N TYR A 56 -11.17 -0.02 -10.37
CA TYR A 56 -10.24 -1.09 -10.67
C TYR A 56 -11.03 -2.30 -11.14
N ARG A 57 -10.68 -2.80 -12.31
CA ARG A 57 -11.37 -3.94 -12.95
C ARG A 57 -12.89 -3.72 -13.06
N GLY A 58 -13.28 -2.48 -13.41
CA GLY A 58 -14.67 -2.12 -13.66
C GLY A 58 -15.52 -1.83 -12.43
N GLU A 59 -14.94 -1.87 -11.23
CA GLU A 59 -15.66 -1.58 -9.98
C GLU A 59 -14.93 -0.53 -9.17
N ALA A 60 -15.68 0.27 -8.41
CA ALA A 60 -15.11 1.24 -7.48
C ALA A 60 -14.74 0.55 -6.16
N HIS A 61 -13.52 0.75 -5.72
CA HIS A 61 -13.00 0.20 -4.46
C HIS A 61 -12.30 1.28 -3.65
N PRO A 62 -12.38 1.23 -2.30
CA PRO A 62 -11.49 2.04 -1.48
C PRO A 62 -10.04 1.67 -1.78
N ILE A 63 -9.14 2.67 -1.76
CA ILE A 63 -7.72 2.42 -2.07
C ILE A 63 -7.10 1.39 -1.12
N GLU A 64 -7.46 1.40 0.17
CA GLU A 64 -6.95 0.44 1.14
C GLU A 64 -7.33 -1.00 0.79
N HIS A 65 -8.48 -1.20 0.15
CA HIS A 65 -8.90 -2.52 -0.31
C HIS A 65 -8.07 -3.00 -1.50
N VAL A 66 -7.75 -2.11 -2.44
CA VAL A 66 -6.88 -2.41 -3.57
C VAL A 66 -5.48 -2.76 -3.08
N LEU A 67 -4.95 -1.99 -2.15
CA LEU A 67 -3.62 -2.24 -1.57
C LEU A 67 -3.55 -3.59 -0.87
N TYR A 68 -4.60 -3.99 -0.16
CA TYR A 68 -4.62 -5.28 0.52
C TYR A 68 -4.82 -6.44 -0.45
N LYS A 69 -5.95 -6.42 -1.19
CA LYS A 69 -6.40 -7.58 -1.95
C LYS A 69 -5.52 -7.88 -3.16
N TRP A 70 -5.25 -6.86 -3.95
CA TRP A 70 -4.56 -7.08 -5.23
C TRP A 70 -3.07 -6.83 -5.15
N LEU A 71 -2.63 -5.84 -4.41
CA LEU A 71 -1.21 -5.55 -4.35
C LEU A 71 -0.50 -6.41 -3.30
N ARG A 72 -0.92 -6.35 -2.04
CA ARG A 72 -0.26 -7.09 -0.96
C ARG A 72 -0.39 -8.60 -1.14
N CYS A 73 -1.61 -9.10 -1.41
CA CYS A 73 -1.82 -10.54 -1.51
C CYS A 73 -1.11 -11.14 -2.73
N GLU A 74 -1.17 -10.49 -3.88
CA GLU A 74 -0.49 -11.02 -5.08
C GLU A 74 1.03 -10.92 -4.98
N LEU A 75 1.58 -9.84 -4.44
CA LEU A 75 3.02 -9.74 -4.21
C LEU A 75 3.52 -10.82 -3.25
N VAL A 76 2.77 -11.12 -2.18
CA VAL A 76 3.16 -12.15 -1.22
C VAL A 76 3.05 -13.54 -1.82
N HIS A 77 1.97 -13.85 -2.54
CA HIS A 77 1.71 -15.18 -3.06
C HIS A 77 2.38 -15.47 -4.38
N GLU A 78 2.39 -14.49 -5.30
CA GLU A 78 2.92 -14.67 -6.65
C GLU A 78 4.31 -14.07 -6.84
N GLY A 79 4.76 -13.20 -5.91
CA GLY A 79 6.03 -12.50 -6.05
C GLY A 79 6.02 -11.40 -7.09
N GLU A 80 4.87 -11.09 -7.69
CA GLU A 80 4.73 -10.11 -8.74
C GLU A 80 3.51 -9.22 -8.50
N VAL A 81 3.59 -8.00 -9.01
CA VAL A 81 2.45 -7.08 -9.07
C VAL A 81 1.50 -7.58 -10.16
N PRO A 82 0.16 -7.48 -9.96
CA PRO A 82 -0.78 -7.76 -11.04
C PRO A 82 -0.42 -7.00 -12.31
N VAL A 83 -0.66 -7.62 -13.48
CA VAL A 83 -0.31 -7.01 -14.77
C VAL A 83 -1.04 -5.70 -15.04
N ASP A 84 -2.17 -5.48 -14.38
CA ASP A 84 -2.98 -4.27 -14.50
C ASP A 84 -2.74 -3.25 -13.38
N ILE A 85 -1.68 -3.42 -12.61
CA ILE A 85 -1.21 -2.41 -11.65
C ILE A 85 0.22 -2.03 -12.02
N ALA A 86 0.51 -0.73 -12.07
CA ALA A 86 1.82 -0.20 -12.36
C ALA A 86 2.15 0.95 -11.42
N PHE A 87 3.43 1.29 -11.32
CA PHE A 87 3.89 2.44 -10.55
C PHE A 87 4.28 3.56 -11.50
N MET A 88 4.11 4.80 -11.06
CA MET A 88 4.44 5.98 -11.83
C MET A 88 5.21 7.00 -10.97
N PRO A 89 5.99 7.90 -11.61
CA PRO A 89 6.62 9.01 -10.88
C PRO A 89 5.58 9.90 -10.20
N ASP A 90 5.98 10.57 -9.12
CA ASP A 90 5.14 11.54 -8.44
C ASP A 90 4.93 12.77 -9.31
N ASP A 91 3.69 13.28 -9.37
CA ASP A 91 3.40 14.57 -10.00
C ASP A 91 4.07 15.71 -9.23
N HIS A 92 4.11 15.58 -7.89
CA HIS A 92 4.82 16.46 -6.98
C HIS A 92 5.54 15.60 -5.94
N PRO A 93 6.63 16.08 -5.33
CA PRO A 93 7.33 15.29 -4.30
C PRO A 93 6.38 14.80 -3.20
N GLY A 94 6.32 13.48 -3.00
CA GLY A 94 5.47 12.86 -1.99
C GLY A 94 3.98 12.82 -2.31
N ALA A 95 3.57 13.14 -3.54
CA ALA A 95 2.15 13.16 -3.92
C ALA A 95 1.54 11.76 -3.89
N LEU A 96 0.31 11.67 -3.37
CA LEU A 96 -0.48 10.45 -3.40
C LEU A 96 -1.39 10.49 -4.63
N SER A 97 -0.84 10.12 -5.77
CA SER A 97 -1.58 10.14 -7.04
C SER A 97 -1.95 8.74 -7.48
N VAL A 98 -3.15 8.62 -8.02
CA VAL A 98 -3.65 7.38 -8.60
C VAL A 98 -4.24 7.74 -9.96
N ARG A 99 -3.91 6.95 -10.97
CA ARG A 99 -4.52 7.07 -12.30
C ARG A 99 -5.16 5.74 -12.67
N ALA A 100 -6.43 5.77 -13.03
CA ALA A 100 -7.13 4.62 -13.57
C ALA A 100 -7.29 4.80 -15.06
N GLY A 101 -6.71 3.87 -15.82
CA GLY A 101 -6.83 3.87 -17.28
C GLY A 101 -8.15 3.27 -17.73
N GLY A 102 -8.71 3.80 -18.83
CA GLY A 102 -9.89 3.25 -19.46
C GLY A 102 -9.59 2.09 -20.39
N ALA A 103 -10.65 1.62 -21.08
CA ALA A 103 -10.53 0.57 -22.08
C ALA A 103 -9.51 0.96 -23.17
N PRO A 104 -8.79 -0.02 -23.77
CA PRO A 104 -8.84 -1.45 -23.48
C PRO A 104 -7.91 -1.91 -22.35
N GLU A 105 -7.04 -1.06 -21.82
CA GLU A 105 -5.95 -1.48 -20.95
C GLU A 105 -6.33 -1.63 -19.48
N PHE A 106 -7.24 -0.81 -18.98
CA PHE A 106 -7.71 -0.82 -17.58
C PHE A 106 -6.58 -0.88 -16.54
N VAL A 107 -5.48 -0.15 -16.78
CA VAL A 107 -4.33 -0.16 -15.88
C VAL A 107 -4.53 0.86 -14.76
N LEU A 108 -4.31 0.41 -13.52
CA LEU A 108 -4.26 1.28 -12.36
C LEU A 108 -2.80 1.67 -12.09
N LYS A 109 -2.51 2.96 -12.00
CA LYS A 109 -1.16 3.46 -11.74
C LYS A 109 -1.11 4.16 -10.39
N LEU A 110 -0.13 3.77 -9.57
CA LEU A 110 0.09 4.35 -8.25
C LEU A 110 1.41 5.15 -8.28
N SER A 111 1.40 6.36 -7.74
CA SER A 111 2.61 7.16 -7.62
C SER A 111 3.55 6.59 -6.55
N HIS A 112 4.85 6.89 -6.67
CA HIS A 112 5.85 6.47 -5.69
C HIS A 112 5.62 7.07 -4.30
N GLY A 113 4.91 8.18 -4.22
CA GLY A 113 4.51 8.79 -2.94
C GLY A 113 3.74 7.85 -2.04
N TRP A 114 3.01 6.90 -2.61
CA TRP A 114 2.32 5.87 -1.83
C TRP A 114 3.28 5.03 -1.00
N LEU A 115 4.46 4.70 -1.54
CA LEU A 115 5.48 3.97 -0.80
C LEU A 115 5.92 4.76 0.44
N HIS A 116 6.26 6.03 0.25
CA HIS A 116 6.67 6.91 1.34
C HIS A 116 5.56 7.11 2.37
N HIS A 117 4.32 7.22 1.91
CA HIS A 117 3.16 7.35 2.78
C HIS A 117 2.97 6.12 3.68
N LEU A 118 3.05 4.92 3.09
CA LEU A 118 2.90 3.67 3.83
C LEU A 118 4.05 3.47 4.83
N VAL A 119 5.29 3.74 4.43
CA VAL A 119 6.45 3.67 5.32
C VAL A 119 6.31 4.67 6.46
N GLY A 120 5.89 5.90 6.15
CA GLY A 120 5.66 6.94 7.15
C GLY A 120 4.60 6.53 8.17
N ALA A 121 3.52 5.90 7.72
CA ALA A 121 2.46 5.42 8.60
C ALA A 121 2.99 4.35 9.57
N VAL A 122 3.82 3.43 9.09
CA VAL A 122 4.44 2.38 9.91
C VAL A 122 5.40 2.97 10.94
N VAL A 123 6.29 3.86 10.50
CA VAL A 123 7.30 4.47 11.38
C VAL A 123 6.64 5.35 12.45
N SER A 124 5.58 6.06 12.09
CA SER A 124 4.87 6.97 13.01
C SER A 124 3.89 6.26 13.93
N ALA A 125 3.58 5.00 13.68
CA ALA A 125 2.60 4.26 14.49
C ALA A 125 3.08 4.10 15.93
N PRO A 126 2.26 4.49 16.95
CA PRO A 126 2.65 4.32 18.35
C PRO A 126 2.99 2.89 18.71
N GLU A 127 2.35 1.91 18.08
CA GLU A 127 2.57 0.49 18.29
C GLU A 127 4.01 0.07 17.98
N ASN A 128 4.71 0.83 17.14
CA ASN A 128 6.08 0.58 16.72
C ASN A 128 7.10 1.52 17.38
N GLY A 129 6.69 2.30 18.35
CA GLY A 129 7.55 3.33 18.96
C GLY A 129 8.90 2.81 19.44
N ALA A 130 8.91 1.64 20.05
CA ALA A 130 10.15 1.03 20.56
C ALA A 130 11.06 0.55 19.42
N LEU A 131 10.49 0.11 18.29
CA LEU A 131 11.26 -0.41 17.15
C LEU A 131 12.00 0.70 16.40
N PHE A 132 11.43 1.89 16.33
CA PHE A 132 11.98 3.00 15.55
C PHE A 132 12.52 4.14 16.43
N LYS A 133 12.75 3.88 17.70
CA LYS A 133 13.24 4.89 18.65
C LYS A 133 14.58 5.50 18.22
N SER A 134 15.46 4.70 17.64
CA SER A 134 16.76 5.14 17.16
C SER A 134 16.72 5.81 15.78
N TRP A 135 15.60 5.75 15.11
CA TRP A 135 15.40 6.29 13.75
C TRP A 135 14.93 7.74 13.73
N ARG A 136 14.48 8.26 14.85
CA ARG A 136 13.97 9.63 14.92
C ARG A 136 15.15 10.59 14.96
N PRO A 137 15.16 11.57 14.04
CA PRO A 137 16.19 12.61 14.06
C PRO A 137 16.08 13.49 15.30
#